data_dcf8b04d96d8b8d872d9ee4c5c6e024b
#
_entry.id   dcf8b04d96d8b8d872d9ee4c5c6e024b
#
_cell.length_a   1.000
_cell.length_b   1.000
_cell.length_c   1.000
_cell.angle_alpha   90.00
_cell.angle_beta   90.00
_cell.angle_gamma   90.00
#
_symmetry.space_group_name_H-M   'P 1'
#
loop_
_entity.id
_entity.type
_entity.pdbx_description
1 polymer ?
#
loop_
_entity_poly.entity_id
_entity_poly.type
_entity_poly.pdbx_seq_one_letter_code
_entity_poly.pdbx_strand_id
1 'polypeptide(L)'
;HHCRLSVYLFIFTAIITIEIHTMKRYLKTDEWNIIEDNFHADNLRMSESIFSLGNGRFGQRGNFEEPYSSDSYRGSFVAGITFLDQTRVGWWKNGFPHFYTRIPNAADWSRVSLRLIDEELDLAQWDVNSFSRRLDMKAGISYRDFEITSPKGHQIRVHVEHINNMAHPDLCLIKYSVTSINYTGRISLIPSLDAVIVNKDDDPNEKIWNILRSGVTKDCAYLWTQTRREDAQVCYAMTYQFFKNGKETTSNPIRIEKEKQTGFSIGADVKPGDNVMLIKYTVISSSLYDERQELIEHSVTKARQ
;
A
#
# COMPACT_ATOMS: atom_id res chain seq x y z
N HIS A 1 -43.52 45.08 -59.77
CA HIS A 1 -43.08 45.23 -58.40
C HIS A 1 -42.34 43.95 -57.96
N HIS A 2 -41.00 43.99 -58.04
CA HIS A 2 -40.15 42.93 -57.58
C HIS A 2 -39.75 43.18 -56.10
N CYS A 3 -40.17 42.31 -55.24
CA CYS A 3 -39.68 42.27 -53.84
C CYS A 3 -38.50 41.27 -53.78
N ARG A 4 -37.28 41.78 -53.60
CA ARG A 4 -36.09 40.94 -53.35
C ARG A 4 -36.01 40.72 -51.86
N LEU A 5 -36.19 39.48 -51.43
CA LEU A 5 -35.86 39.03 -50.06
C LEU A 5 -34.40 38.71 -50.03
N SER A 6 -33.62 39.53 -49.34
CA SER A 6 -32.20 39.20 -48.97
C SER A 6 -32.22 38.36 -47.72
N VAL A 7 -31.88 37.09 -47.87
CA VAL A 7 -31.64 36.19 -46.74
C VAL A 7 -30.17 36.38 -46.34
N TYR A 8 -29.93 37.03 -45.21
CA TYR A 8 -28.58 37.04 -44.56
C TYR A 8 -28.39 35.73 -43.80
N LEU A 9 -27.57 34.85 -44.35
CA LEU A 9 -27.10 33.64 -43.69
C LEU A 9 -25.97 34.02 -42.74
N PHE A 10 -26.26 34.18 -41.44
CA PHE A 10 -25.22 34.31 -40.41
C PHE A 10 -24.64 32.94 -40.15
N ILE A 11 -23.49 32.68 -40.75
CA ILE A 11 -22.67 31.53 -40.37
C ILE A 11 -21.90 31.91 -39.08
N PHE A 12 -22.44 31.49 -37.94
CA PHE A 12 -21.69 31.49 -36.69
C PHE A 12 -20.65 30.40 -36.77
N THR A 13 -19.43 30.75 -37.16
CA THR A 13 -18.27 29.87 -37.00
C THR A 13 -17.88 29.90 -35.54
N ALA A 14 -18.44 28.99 -34.73
CA ALA A 14 -17.95 28.74 -33.39
C ALA A 14 -16.59 28.06 -33.56
N ILE A 15 -15.52 28.81 -33.40
CA ILE A 15 -14.17 28.25 -33.22
C ILE A 15 -14.16 27.58 -31.87
N ILE A 16 -14.45 26.28 -31.84
CA ILE A 16 -14.19 25.44 -30.66
C ILE A 16 -12.68 25.29 -30.60
N THR A 17 -12.05 26.13 -29.81
CA THR A 17 -10.66 25.92 -29.41
C THR A 17 -10.64 24.70 -28.48
N ILE A 18 -10.41 23.53 -29.06
CA ILE A 18 -10.07 22.34 -28.24
C ILE A 18 -8.69 22.63 -27.67
N GLU A 19 -8.63 23.14 -26.45
CA GLU A 19 -7.43 23.08 -25.66
C GLU A 19 -7.12 21.59 -25.46
N ILE A 20 -6.26 21.05 -26.33
CA ILE A 20 -5.61 19.78 -26.06
C ILE A 20 -4.72 20.08 -24.86
N HIS A 21 -5.24 19.85 -23.67
CA HIS A 21 -4.43 19.70 -22.49
C HIS A 21 -3.48 18.53 -22.78
N THR A 22 -2.30 18.83 -23.29
CA THR A 22 -1.20 17.87 -23.30
C THR A 22 -1.01 17.52 -21.84
N MET A 23 -1.50 16.36 -21.42
CA MET A 23 -1.24 15.83 -20.08
C MET A 23 0.27 15.85 -19.91
N LYS A 24 0.76 16.78 -19.10
CA LYS A 24 2.17 16.89 -18.81
C LYS A 24 2.58 15.58 -18.19
N ARG A 25 3.42 14.82 -18.90
CA ARG A 25 3.91 13.54 -18.39
C ARG A 25 4.64 13.82 -17.09
N TYR A 26 4.08 13.38 -15.97
CA TYR A 26 4.68 13.52 -14.65
C TYR A 26 5.61 12.36 -14.30
N LEU A 27 5.57 11.28 -15.11
CA LEU A 27 6.44 10.12 -15.00
C LEU A 27 7.55 10.20 -16.04
N LYS A 28 8.75 9.82 -15.63
CA LYS A 28 9.90 9.56 -16.49
C LYS A 28 10.09 8.06 -16.61
N THR A 29 10.58 7.63 -17.77
CA THR A 29 10.87 6.21 -18.02
C THR A 29 12.20 6.07 -18.72
N ASP A 30 12.93 5.03 -18.36
CA ASP A 30 14.05 4.51 -19.16
C ASP A 30 13.77 3.04 -19.50
N GLU A 31 14.78 2.29 -19.94
CA GLU A 31 14.62 0.89 -20.36
C GLU A 31 14.04 0.00 -19.24
N TRP A 32 14.41 0.25 -18.00
CA TRP A 32 14.07 -0.62 -16.85
C TRP A 32 13.39 0.10 -15.69
N ASN A 33 13.30 1.43 -15.74
CA ASN A 33 12.77 2.20 -14.64
C ASN A 33 11.54 3.02 -15.04
N ILE A 34 10.58 3.07 -14.12
CA ILE A 34 9.51 4.06 -14.09
C ILE A 34 9.79 4.96 -12.89
N ILE A 35 9.84 6.28 -13.11
CA ILE A 35 10.26 7.26 -12.11
C ILE A 35 9.21 8.35 -11.98
N GLU A 36 8.81 8.62 -10.75
CA GLU A 36 8.06 9.79 -10.33
C GLU A 36 8.99 10.64 -9.45
N ASP A 37 9.35 11.83 -9.90
CA ASP A 37 10.40 12.67 -9.29
C ASP A 37 9.85 13.83 -8.45
N ASN A 38 8.54 13.87 -8.22
CA ASN A 38 7.87 14.80 -7.33
C ASN A 38 6.64 14.15 -6.70
N PHE A 39 6.15 14.72 -5.61
CA PHE A 39 4.90 14.29 -5.00
C PHE A 39 3.70 14.89 -5.76
N HIS A 40 2.91 14.03 -6.38
CA HIS A 40 1.72 14.40 -7.14
C HIS A 40 0.46 13.84 -6.48
N ALA A 41 -0.07 14.53 -5.50
CA ALA A 41 -1.26 14.10 -4.74
C ALA A 41 -2.47 13.81 -5.65
N ASP A 42 -2.71 14.65 -6.68
CA ASP A 42 -3.82 14.50 -7.62
C ASP A 42 -3.69 13.26 -8.52
N ASN A 43 -2.48 12.76 -8.71
CA ASN A 43 -2.19 11.57 -9.52
C ASN A 43 -1.92 10.32 -8.69
N LEU A 44 -2.10 10.38 -7.37
CA LEU A 44 -1.69 9.30 -6.46
C LEU A 44 -2.32 7.96 -6.83
N ARG A 45 -3.62 7.91 -7.12
CA ARG A 45 -4.30 6.66 -7.52
C ARG A 45 -3.73 6.04 -8.80
N MET A 46 -3.31 6.88 -9.77
CA MET A 46 -2.66 6.43 -10.99
C MET A 46 -1.27 5.90 -10.67
N SER A 47 -0.50 6.63 -9.90
CA SER A 47 0.82 6.20 -9.44
C SER A 47 0.74 4.90 -8.64
N GLU A 48 -0.23 4.73 -7.74
CA GLU A 48 -0.46 3.47 -7.02
C GLU A 48 -0.69 2.27 -7.96
N SER A 49 -1.34 2.49 -9.11
CA SER A 49 -1.53 1.45 -10.12
C SER A 49 -0.23 1.13 -10.88
N ILE A 50 0.50 2.17 -11.28
CA ILE A 50 1.71 2.04 -12.12
C ILE A 50 2.86 1.42 -11.33
N PHE A 51 3.03 1.80 -10.06
CA PHE A 51 4.08 1.28 -9.18
C PHE A 51 3.68 -0.01 -8.43
N SER A 52 2.70 -0.76 -8.96
CA SER A 52 2.31 -2.06 -8.41
C SER A 52 3.42 -3.08 -8.50
N LEU A 53 3.54 -3.92 -7.48
CA LEU A 53 4.45 -5.05 -7.42
C LEU A 53 3.68 -6.37 -7.29
N GLY A 54 4.17 -7.42 -7.94
CA GLY A 54 3.63 -8.78 -7.82
C GLY A 54 4.66 -9.83 -8.17
N ASN A 55 4.48 -11.04 -7.66
CA ASN A 55 5.40 -12.17 -7.88
C ASN A 55 4.67 -13.45 -8.31
N GLY A 56 3.40 -13.34 -8.74
CA GLY A 56 2.57 -14.47 -9.15
C GLY A 56 1.83 -15.18 -8.01
N ARG A 57 2.23 -15.01 -6.75
CA ARG A 57 1.52 -15.53 -5.57
C ARG A 57 0.68 -14.46 -4.88
N PHE A 58 1.20 -13.26 -4.84
CA PHE A 58 0.51 -12.09 -4.31
C PHE A 58 1.00 -10.85 -5.04
N GLY A 59 0.25 -9.78 -4.89
CA GLY A 59 0.59 -8.48 -5.45
C GLY A 59 -0.08 -7.36 -4.67
N GLN A 60 0.47 -6.18 -4.81
CA GLN A 60 -0.10 -4.99 -4.20
C GLN A 60 0.11 -3.77 -5.07
N ARG A 61 -0.76 -2.81 -4.90
CA ARG A 61 -0.62 -1.50 -5.52
C ARG A 61 0.55 -0.77 -4.87
N GLY A 62 1.12 0.19 -5.56
CA GLY A 62 2.21 1.03 -5.06
C GLY A 62 1.75 2.03 -3.98
N ASN A 63 1.05 1.54 -2.97
CA ASN A 63 0.59 2.34 -1.84
C ASN A 63 1.76 2.72 -0.94
N PHE A 64 1.61 3.81 -0.19
CA PHE A 64 2.55 4.15 0.88
C PHE A 64 2.43 3.15 2.02
N GLU A 65 3.52 2.83 2.66
CA GLU A 65 3.56 1.99 3.85
C GLU A 65 2.89 2.69 5.04
N GLU A 66 2.98 4.02 5.08
CA GLU A 66 2.38 4.88 6.10
C GLU A 66 0.87 5.07 5.90
N PRO A 67 0.14 5.50 6.93
CA PRO A 67 -1.20 6.06 6.77
C PRO A 67 -1.17 7.25 5.81
N TYR A 68 -2.22 7.38 5.00
CA TYR A 68 -2.43 8.53 4.13
C TYR A 68 -3.89 8.94 4.21
N SER A 69 -4.17 10.13 4.74
CA SER A 69 -5.53 10.59 5.05
C SER A 69 -6.27 11.19 3.87
N SER A 70 -5.60 11.43 2.74
CA SER A 70 -6.24 11.95 1.53
C SER A 70 -6.60 10.84 0.54
N ASP A 71 -6.84 11.16 -0.72
CA ASP A 71 -7.34 10.23 -1.71
C ASP A 71 -6.29 9.19 -2.12
N SER A 72 -6.61 7.92 -1.87
CA SER A 72 -5.78 6.76 -2.14
C SER A 72 -6.67 5.55 -2.43
N TYR A 73 -6.17 4.62 -3.21
CA TYR A 73 -6.83 3.35 -3.49
C TYR A 73 -5.91 2.18 -3.13
N ARG A 74 -5.85 1.90 -1.84
CA ARG A 74 -5.01 0.80 -1.31
C ARG A 74 -5.50 -0.55 -1.81
N GLY A 75 -4.56 -1.41 -2.20
CA GLY A 75 -4.89 -2.74 -2.70
C GLY A 75 -3.79 -3.75 -2.46
N SER A 76 -4.17 -4.87 -1.86
CA SER A 76 -3.35 -6.06 -1.64
C SER A 76 -4.14 -7.27 -2.12
N PHE A 77 -3.53 -8.13 -2.92
CA PHE A 77 -4.22 -9.23 -3.59
C PHE A 77 -3.43 -10.52 -3.46
N VAL A 78 -4.12 -11.62 -3.19
CA VAL A 78 -3.54 -12.97 -3.14
C VAL A 78 -4.04 -13.76 -4.33
N ALA A 79 -3.13 -14.32 -5.13
CA ALA A 79 -3.46 -15.01 -6.35
C ALA A 79 -4.37 -16.23 -6.10
N GLY A 80 -5.39 -16.40 -6.94
CA GLY A 80 -6.37 -17.47 -6.84
C GLY A 80 -7.41 -17.33 -5.73
N ILE A 81 -7.27 -16.34 -4.85
CA ILE A 81 -8.31 -16.02 -3.87
C ILE A 81 -9.38 -15.19 -4.56
N THR A 82 -10.59 -15.68 -4.53
CA THR A 82 -11.75 -15.08 -5.17
C THR A 82 -12.89 -14.91 -4.17
N PHE A 83 -13.86 -14.10 -4.55
CA PHE A 83 -15.10 -13.90 -3.81
C PHE A 83 -16.28 -13.90 -4.78
N LEU A 84 -17.24 -14.79 -4.52
CA LEU A 84 -18.46 -14.90 -5.30
C LEU A 84 -19.44 -13.79 -4.86
N ASP A 85 -19.61 -12.79 -5.72
CA ASP A 85 -20.47 -11.64 -5.45
C ASP A 85 -21.78 -11.73 -6.25
N GLN A 86 -22.84 -11.14 -5.70
CA GLN A 86 -24.13 -11.09 -6.38
C GLN A 86 -24.13 -9.98 -7.44
N THR A 87 -24.63 -10.32 -8.63
CA THR A 87 -24.74 -9.34 -9.72
C THR A 87 -25.81 -8.30 -9.38
N ARG A 88 -25.41 -7.03 -9.31
CA ARG A 88 -26.26 -5.87 -9.00
C ARG A 88 -26.56 -5.07 -10.28
N VAL A 89 -27.06 -5.71 -11.31
CA VAL A 89 -27.48 -5.03 -12.54
C VAL A 89 -28.97 -4.74 -12.51
N GLY A 90 -29.34 -3.60 -13.11
CA GLY A 90 -30.73 -3.24 -13.22
C GLY A 90 -31.53 -4.23 -14.10
N TRP A 91 -32.84 -4.25 -13.90
CA TRP A 91 -33.81 -5.11 -14.57
C TRP A 91 -33.75 -5.09 -16.11
N TRP A 92 -33.17 -4.05 -16.70
CA TRP A 92 -33.01 -3.91 -18.15
C TRP A 92 -31.89 -4.74 -18.76
N LYS A 93 -31.06 -5.41 -17.93
CA LYS A 93 -29.95 -6.25 -18.40
C LYS A 93 -30.31 -7.73 -18.26
N ASN A 94 -31.02 -8.26 -19.26
CA ASN A 94 -31.30 -9.68 -19.34
C ASN A 94 -30.03 -10.47 -19.72
N GLY A 95 -29.90 -11.68 -19.19
CA GLY A 95 -28.82 -12.60 -19.52
C GLY A 95 -27.55 -12.45 -18.71
N PHE A 96 -27.50 -11.54 -17.72
CA PHE A 96 -26.39 -11.52 -16.76
C PHE A 96 -26.47 -12.70 -15.78
N PRO A 97 -25.33 -13.28 -15.40
CA PRO A 97 -25.31 -14.32 -14.36
C PRO A 97 -25.78 -13.74 -13.02
N HIS A 98 -26.42 -14.55 -12.18
CA HIS A 98 -26.85 -14.12 -10.85
C HIS A 98 -25.66 -13.77 -9.93
N PHE A 99 -24.51 -14.40 -10.17
CA PHE A 99 -23.28 -14.19 -9.42
C PHE A 99 -22.11 -14.03 -10.39
N TYR A 100 -21.12 -13.28 -9.96
CA TYR A 100 -19.84 -13.16 -10.64
C TYR A 100 -18.70 -13.29 -9.63
N THR A 101 -17.55 -13.75 -10.12
CA THR A 101 -16.36 -13.90 -9.31
C THR A 101 -15.48 -12.68 -9.44
N ARG A 102 -15.01 -12.13 -8.33
CA ARG A 102 -14.06 -11.04 -8.28
C ARG A 102 -12.87 -11.38 -7.39
N ILE A 103 -11.76 -10.68 -7.56
CA ILE A 103 -10.60 -10.76 -6.68
C ILE A 103 -10.81 -9.74 -5.55
N PRO A 104 -10.97 -10.17 -4.30
CA PRO A 104 -11.17 -9.27 -3.19
C PRO A 104 -9.85 -8.61 -2.78
N ASN A 105 -9.93 -7.37 -2.31
CA ASN A 105 -8.82 -6.76 -1.59
C ASN A 105 -8.55 -7.55 -0.30
N ALA A 106 -7.29 -7.84 -0.03
CA ALA A 106 -6.84 -8.63 1.12
C ALA A 106 -6.32 -7.72 2.25
N ALA A 107 -5.88 -8.30 3.37
CA ALA A 107 -5.26 -7.53 4.45
C ALA A 107 -3.99 -6.80 3.96
N ASP A 108 -3.76 -5.62 4.51
CA ASP A 108 -2.57 -4.82 4.21
C ASP A 108 -1.38 -5.35 5.02
N TRP A 109 -0.48 -6.04 4.33
CA TRP A 109 0.76 -6.55 4.90
C TRP A 109 1.93 -5.60 4.76
N SER A 110 1.78 -4.47 4.04
CA SER A 110 2.86 -3.51 3.79
C SER A 110 2.99 -2.45 4.88
N ARG A 111 2.00 -2.32 5.75
CA ARG A 111 1.90 -1.23 6.71
C ARG A 111 3.13 -1.07 7.60
N VAL A 112 3.71 0.14 7.59
CA VAL A 112 4.72 0.62 8.53
C VAL A 112 4.40 2.06 8.86
N SER A 113 3.80 2.34 10.04
CA SER A 113 3.62 3.72 10.50
C SER A 113 4.90 4.25 11.13
N LEU A 114 5.11 5.56 11.04
CA LEU A 114 6.22 6.28 11.65
C LEU A 114 5.68 7.34 12.61
N ARG A 115 6.26 7.44 13.81
CA ARG A 115 5.95 8.47 14.80
C ARG A 115 7.20 9.19 15.31
N LEU A 116 7.10 10.50 15.41
CA LEU A 116 8.02 11.36 16.14
C LEU A 116 7.34 11.74 17.46
N ILE A 117 7.58 10.94 18.53
CA ILE A 117 6.88 11.05 19.83
C ILE A 117 5.35 11.05 19.63
N ASP A 118 4.72 12.21 19.50
CA ASP A 118 3.27 12.43 19.44
C ASP A 118 2.77 12.86 18.03
N GLU A 119 3.65 12.91 17.04
CA GLU A 119 3.30 13.19 15.63
C GLU A 119 3.40 11.90 14.80
N GLU A 120 2.31 11.49 14.19
CA GLU A 120 2.30 10.36 13.24
C GLU A 120 2.45 10.89 11.82
N LEU A 121 3.36 10.29 11.06
CA LEU A 121 3.60 10.67 9.66
C LEU A 121 2.37 10.44 8.80
N ASP A 122 1.96 11.51 8.12
CA ASP A 122 0.96 11.49 7.06
C ASP A 122 1.38 12.46 5.96
N LEU A 123 1.71 11.94 4.78
CA LEU A 123 2.14 12.78 3.65
C LEU A 123 1.04 13.71 3.13
N ALA A 124 -0.21 13.53 3.54
CA ALA A 124 -1.31 14.45 3.22
C ALA A 124 -1.35 15.66 4.16
N GLN A 125 -0.68 15.60 5.32
CA GLN A 125 -0.73 16.60 6.38
C GLN A 125 0.60 17.31 6.61
N TRP A 126 1.71 16.66 6.24
CA TRP A 126 3.06 17.18 6.45
C TRP A 126 3.60 17.82 5.16
N ASP A 127 4.49 18.80 5.29
CA ASP A 127 5.10 19.46 4.14
C ASP A 127 6.14 18.54 3.47
N VAL A 128 5.88 18.11 2.25
CA VAL A 128 6.79 17.27 1.46
C VAL A 128 7.83 18.18 0.79
N ASN A 129 9.06 18.18 1.29
CA ASN A 129 10.17 18.99 0.79
C ASN A 129 10.79 18.44 -0.49
N SER A 130 10.91 17.11 -0.56
CA SER A 130 11.32 16.38 -1.76
C SER A 130 10.66 15.01 -1.80
N PHE A 131 10.46 14.47 -3.00
CA PHE A 131 9.87 13.15 -3.19
C PHE A 131 10.39 12.54 -4.48
N SER A 132 10.76 11.26 -4.42
CA SER A 132 11.03 10.43 -5.59
C SER A 132 10.53 9.02 -5.33
N ARG A 133 9.91 8.43 -6.35
CA ARG A 133 9.53 7.02 -6.37
C ARG A 133 10.03 6.39 -7.66
N ARG A 134 10.63 5.21 -7.57
CA ARG A 134 11.19 4.49 -8.70
C ARG A 134 10.83 3.01 -8.63
N LEU A 135 10.29 2.50 -9.71
CA LEU A 135 10.13 1.06 -9.94
C LEU A 135 11.26 0.59 -10.84
N ASP A 136 12.16 -0.22 -10.30
CA ASP A 136 13.21 -0.92 -11.03
C ASP A 136 12.66 -2.29 -11.47
N MET A 137 12.22 -2.38 -12.72
CA MET A 137 11.63 -3.60 -13.27
C MET A 137 12.65 -4.71 -13.49
N LYS A 138 13.93 -4.37 -13.64
CA LYS A 138 15.01 -5.35 -13.79
C LYS A 138 15.33 -6.05 -12.48
N ALA A 139 15.38 -5.28 -11.39
CA ALA A 139 15.62 -5.80 -10.05
C ALA A 139 14.34 -6.31 -9.37
N GLY A 140 13.15 -5.87 -9.83
CA GLY A 140 11.87 -6.16 -9.19
C GLY A 140 11.71 -5.45 -7.85
N ILE A 141 12.23 -4.22 -7.73
CA ILE A 141 12.26 -3.44 -6.49
C ILE A 141 11.59 -2.10 -6.71
N SER A 142 10.70 -1.71 -5.80
CA SER A 142 10.21 -0.34 -5.70
C SER A 142 10.99 0.43 -4.65
N TYR A 143 11.45 1.61 -5.03
CA TYR A 143 12.16 2.56 -4.15
C TYR A 143 11.31 3.80 -3.95
N ARG A 144 11.38 4.37 -2.75
CA ARG A 144 10.76 5.65 -2.43
C ARG A 144 11.67 6.45 -1.49
N ASP A 145 11.99 7.67 -1.89
CA ASP A 145 12.83 8.60 -1.16
C ASP A 145 12.08 9.91 -0.96
N PHE A 146 12.03 10.42 0.25
CA PHE A 146 11.42 11.72 0.50
C PHE A 146 11.99 12.41 1.74
N GLU A 147 11.98 13.73 1.70
CA GLU A 147 12.21 14.59 2.86
C GLU A 147 10.91 15.30 3.21
N ILE A 148 10.65 15.42 4.51
CA ILE A 148 9.38 15.92 4.99
C ILE A 148 9.57 16.74 6.25
N THR A 149 8.73 17.77 6.41
CA THR A 149 8.67 18.62 7.59
C THR A 149 7.34 18.41 8.32
N SER A 150 7.40 18.04 9.59
CA SER A 150 6.21 17.87 10.42
C SER A 150 5.56 19.22 10.76
N PRO A 151 4.29 19.26 11.19
CA PRO A 151 3.62 20.47 11.65
C PRO A 151 4.36 21.21 12.77
N LYS A 152 5.19 20.51 13.55
CA LYS A 152 6.05 21.11 14.59
C LYS A 152 7.43 21.56 14.07
N GLY A 153 7.70 21.45 12.76
CA GLY A 153 8.95 21.84 12.13
C GLY A 153 10.07 20.80 12.21
N HIS A 154 9.77 19.57 12.63
CA HIS A 154 10.74 18.48 12.63
C HIS A 154 10.96 17.96 11.21
N GLN A 155 12.23 17.83 10.82
CA GLN A 155 12.62 17.36 9.48
C GLN A 155 13.28 16.00 9.54
N ILE A 156 12.81 15.11 8.68
CA ILE A 156 13.34 13.78 8.50
C ILE A 156 13.47 13.45 7.02
N ARG A 157 14.38 12.53 6.70
CA ARG A 157 14.49 11.88 5.39
C ARG A 157 14.11 10.41 5.55
N VAL A 158 13.28 9.93 4.63
CA VAL A 158 12.84 8.54 4.60
C VAL A 158 13.27 7.89 3.31
N HIS A 159 13.77 6.65 3.39
CA HIS A 159 14.08 5.78 2.27
C HIS A 159 13.39 4.44 2.47
N VAL A 160 12.66 3.98 1.46
CA VAL A 160 11.92 2.71 1.47
C VAL A 160 12.31 1.86 0.27
N GLU A 161 12.58 0.59 0.52
CA GLU A 161 12.72 -0.44 -0.50
C GLU A 161 11.64 -1.50 -0.28
N HIS A 162 10.92 -1.88 -1.34
CA HIS A 162 9.86 -2.86 -1.28
C HIS A 162 10.09 -3.95 -2.33
N ILE A 163 10.07 -5.21 -1.88
CA ILE A 163 10.39 -6.38 -2.70
C ILE A 163 9.35 -7.47 -2.48
N ASN A 164 8.69 -7.89 -3.56
CA ASN A 164 7.92 -9.13 -3.59
C ASN A 164 8.83 -10.23 -4.17
N ASN A 165 9.33 -11.12 -3.33
CA ASN A 165 10.40 -12.04 -3.68
C ASN A 165 9.93 -13.07 -4.72
N MET A 166 10.69 -13.25 -5.80
CA MET A 166 10.39 -14.22 -6.86
C MET A 166 10.93 -15.63 -6.55
N ALA A 167 12.07 -15.72 -5.84
CA ALA A 167 12.67 -17.00 -5.45
C ALA A 167 11.95 -17.64 -4.25
N HIS A 168 11.45 -16.81 -3.34
CA HIS A 168 10.60 -17.21 -2.22
C HIS A 168 9.24 -16.51 -2.39
N PRO A 169 8.33 -17.09 -3.20
CA PRO A 169 7.17 -16.38 -3.71
C PRO A 169 6.09 -16.08 -2.66
N ASP A 170 6.24 -16.54 -1.46
CA ASP A 170 5.43 -16.23 -0.30
C ASP A 170 6.01 -15.11 0.60
N LEU A 171 7.23 -14.59 0.27
CA LEU A 171 7.94 -13.60 1.06
C LEU A 171 7.87 -12.20 0.46
N CYS A 172 7.41 -11.25 1.25
CA CYS A 172 7.50 -9.81 1.02
C CYS A 172 8.50 -9.19 1.99
N LEU A 173 9.37 -8.31 1.48
CA LEU A 173 10.33 -7.55 2.28
C LEU A 173 10.09 -6.05 2.11
N ILE A 174 10.15 -5.34 3.23
CA ILE A 174 10.15 -3.88 3.24
C ILE A 174 11.31 -3.41 4.13
N LYS A 175 12.23 -2.68 3.53
CA LYS A 175 13.26 -1.96 4.25
C LYS A 175 12.85 -0.51 4.37
N TYR A 176 12.72 -0.03 5.59
CA TYR A 176 12.23 1.31 5.93
C TYR A 176 13.27 2.04 6.77
N SER A 177 13.87 3.07 6.23
CA SER A 177 14.98 3.80 6.85
C SER A 177 14.61 5.26 7.07
N VAL A 178 14.90 5.79 8.25
CA VAL A 178 14.60 7.17 8.64
C VAL A 178 15.85 7.83 9.19
N THR A 179 16.24 8.94 8.59
CA THR A 179 17.34 9.77 9.06
C THR A 179 16.80 11.08 9.64
N SER A 180 17.19 11.40 10.86
CA SER A 180 16.87 12.69 11.45
C SER A 180 17.70 13.80 10.79
N ILE A 181 17.04 14.87 10.32
CA ILE A 181 17.72 16.09 9.81
C ILE A 181 17.93 17.07 10.93
N ASN A 182 16.86 17.47 11.63
CA ASN A 182 16.93 18.42 12.75
C ASN A 182 16.23 17.93 14.03
N TYR A 183 15.65 16.74 14.02
CA TYR A 183 14.87 16.21 15.13
C TYR A 183 15.75 15.56 16.20
N THR A 184 15.45 15.85 17.47
CA THR A 184 16.00 15.15 18.63
C THR A 184 14.86 14.60 19.45
N GLY A 185 14.83 13.29 19.63
CA GLY A 185 13.76 12.59 20.36
C GLY A 185 13.60 11.16 19.88
N ARG A 186 12.49 10.52 20.27
CA ARG A 186 12.21 9.14 19.90
C ARG A 186 11.56 9.06 18.51
N ILE A 187 12.17 8.28 17.61
CA ILE A 187 11.52 7.81 16.39
C ILE A 187 11.00 6.40 16.64
N SER A 188 9.71 6.17 16.37
CA SER A 188 9.07 4.86 16.48
C SER A 188 8.60 4.41 15.10
N LEU A 189 8.98 3.18 14.71
CA LEU A 189 8.48 2.47 13.52
C LEU A 189 7.49 1.41 13.98
N ILE A 190 6.38 1.31 13.25
CA ILE A 190 5.23 0.48 13.67
C ILE A 190 4.87 -0.45 12.51
N PRO A 191 5.66 -1.55 12.29
CA PRO A 191 5.27 -2.59 11.35
C PRO A 191 4.03 -3.33 11.85
N SER A 192 3.03 -3.47 10.99
CA SER A 192 1.79 -4.15 11.34
C SER A 192 1.17 -4.88 10.16
N LEU A 193 0.27 -5.82 10.48
CA LEU A 193 -0.68 -6.45 9.58
C LEU A 193 -2.04 -5.80 9.86
N ASP A 194 -2.71 -5.29 8.83
CA ASP A 194 -3.94 -4.53 8.97
C ASP A 194 -5.08 -5.18 8.19
N ALA A 195 -6.10 -5.65 8.90
CA ALA A 195 -7.30 -6.24 8.33
C ALA A 195 -8.44 -5.22 8.15
N VAL A 196 -8.18 -3.92 8.26
CA VAL A 196 -9.12 -2.88 7.84
C VAL A 196 -9.11 -2.82 6.31
N ILE A 197 -9.88 -3.73 5.71
CA ILE A 197 -9.95 -3.88 4.26
C ILE A 197 -11.09 -3.02 3.74
N VAL A 198 -10.76 -2.04 2.91
CA VAL A 198 -11.74 -1.18 2.25
C VAL A 198 -11.74 -1.50 0.76
N ASN A 199 -12.87 -1.95 0.26
CA ASN A 199 -13.15 -2.04 -1.17
C ASN A 199 -14.03 -0.85 -1.52
N LYS A 200 -13.50 0.18 -2.17
CA LYS A 200 -14.24 1.44 -2.43
C LYS A 200 -15.45 1.26 -3.34
N ASP A 201 -15.46 0.22 -4.16
CA ASP A 201 -16.54 -0.09 -5.12
C ASP A 201 -17.58 -1.07 -4.55
N ASP A 202 -17.42 -1.47 -3.29
CA ASP A 202 -18.29 -2.44 -2.63
C ASP A 202 -19.38 -1.76 -1.80
N ASP A 203 -20.41 -2.54 -1.50
CA ASP A 203 -21.33 -2.21 -0.43
C ASP A 203 -20.55 -2.11 0.88
N PRO A 204 -20.55 -0.96 1.56
CA PRO A 204 -19.81 -0.78 2.81
C PRO A 204 -20.29 -1.74 3.91
N ASN A 205 -21.47 -2.35 3.74
CA ASN A 205 -22.02 -3.34 4.65
C ASN A 205 -21.60 -4.78 4.30
N GLU A 206 -21.00 -5.04 3.13
CA GLU A 206 -20.58 -6.37 2.72
C GLU A 206 -19.20 -6.70 3.28
N LYS A 207 -19.19 -7.58 4.29
CA LYS A 207 -17.94 -8.12 4.85
C LYS A 207 -17.51 -9.32 4.01
N ILE A 208 -16.40 -9.19 3.28
CA ILE A 208 -15.83 -10.28 2.48
C ILE A 208 -15.03 -11.24 3.35
N TRP A 209 -14.31 -10.72 4.34
CA TRP A 209 -13.40 -11.48 5.17
C TRP A 209 -13.89 -11.65 6.61
N ASN A 210 -13.67 -12.83 7.14
CA ASN A 210 -13.68 -13.10 8.57
C ASN A 210 -12.24 -13.16 9.07
N ILE A 211 -11.95 -12.58 10.21
CA ILE A 211 -10.71 -12.82 10.93
C ILE A 211 -10.93 -14.07 11.77
N LEU A 212 -10.19 -15.13 11.43
CA LEU A 212 -10.26 -16.39 12.19
C LEU A 212 -9.42 -16.30 13.46
N ARG A 213 -8.22 -15.73 13.33
CA ARG A 213 -7.31 -15.55 14.47
C ARG A 213 -6.28 -14.47 14.15
N SER A 214 -5.90 -13.70 15.15
CA SER A 214 -4.77 -12.78 15.10
C SER A 214 -4.03 -12.81 16.44
N GLY A 215 -2.76 -12.41 16.43
CA GLY A 215 -1.99 -12.35 17.67
C GLY A 215 -0.54 -12.01 17.47
N VAL A 216 0.15 -11.85 18.59
CA VAL A 216 1.58 -11.56 18.65
C VAL A 216 2.25 -12.59 19.54
N THR A 217 3.25 -13.27 19.00
CA THR A 217 4.17 -14.10 19.77
C THR A 217 5.37 -13.26 20.26
N LYS A 218 6.43 -13.87 20.77
CA LYS A 218 7.60 -13.14 21.23
C LYS A 218 8.21 -12.23 20.16
N ASP A 219 8.23 -12.68 18.92
CA ASP A 219 9.00 -12.14 17.79
C ASP A 219 8.24 -12.09 16.47
N CYS A 220 7.01 -12.60 16.43
CA CYS A 220 6.21 -12.69 15.23
C CYS A 220 4.76 -12.26 15.51
N ALA A 221 4.23 -11.39 14.65
CA ALA A 221 2.81 -11.08 14.59
C ALA A 221 2.16 -11.88 13.46
N TYR A 222 0.94 -12.35 13.65
CA TYR A 222 0.20 -13.08 12.64
C TYR A 222 -1.25 -12.67 12.56
N LEU A 223 -1.82 -12.80 11.36
CA LEU A 223 -3.21 -12.55 11.05
C LEU A 223 -3.71 -13.66 10.12
N TRP A 224 -4.79 -14.35 10.50
CA TRP A 224 -5.39 -15.42 9.71
C TRP A 224 -6.82 -15.04 9.36
N THR A 225 -7.10 -15.01 8.05
CA THR A 225 -8.37 -14.57 7.49
C THR A 225 -9.00 -15.63 6.60
N GLN A 226 -10.31 -15.58 6.40
CA GLN A 226 -11.07 -16.48 5.53
C GLN A 226 -12.13 -15.71 4.76
N THR A 227 -12.30 -15.99 3.48
CA THR A 227 -13.43 -15.47 2.70
C THR A 227 -14.74 -16.08 3.19
N ARG A 228 -15.82 -15.28 3.20
CA ARG A 228 -17.10 -15.69 3.82
C ARG A 228 -17.90 -16.70 2.99
N ARG A 229 -17.66 -16.82 1.72
CA ARG A 229 -18.47 -17.67 0.81
C ARG A 229 -17.69 -18.88 0.30
N GLU A 230 -16.43 -18.71 -0.09
CA GLU A 230 -15.62 -19.78 -0.69
C GLU A 230 -14.70 -20.48 0.32
N ASP A 231 -14.70 -20.04 1.57
CA ASP A 231 -13.84 -20.58 2.63
C ASP A 231 -12.33 -20.56 2.33
N ALA A 232 -11.92 -19.74 1.38
CA ALA A 232 -10.49 -19.57 1.06
C ALA A 232 -9.79 -18.85 2.21
N GLN A 233 -8.67 -19.40 2.66
CA GLN A 233 -7.96 -18.90 3.84
C GLN A 233 -6.61 -18.31 3.45
N VAL A 234 -6.24 -17.22 4.11
CA VAL A 234 -4.94 -16.57 3.98
C VAL A 234 -4.38 -16.27 5.36
N CYS A 235 -3.14 -16.68 5.58
CA CYS A 235 -2.39 -16.35 6.79
C CYS A 235 -1.22 -15.43 6.43
N TYR A 236 -1.07 -14.38 7.22
CA TYR A 236 0.03 -13.43 7.16
C TYR A 236 0.83 -13.59 8.44
N ALA A 237 2.15 -13.75 8.32
CA ALA A 237 3.05 -13.79 9.47
C ALA A 237 4.19 -12.81 9.26
N MET A 238 4.50 -11.99 10.25
CA MET A 238 5.46 -10.90 10.14
C MET A 238 6.47 -10.95 11.27
N THR A 239 7.76 -10.86 10.89
CA THR A 239 8.90 -10.60 11.77
C THR A 239 9.61 -9.32 11.34
N TYR A 240 10.59 -8.87 12.11
CA TYR A 240 11.37 -7.69 11.76
C TYR A 240 12.77 -7.73 12.35
N GLN A 241 13.68 -6.95 11.76
CA GLN A 241 14.96 -6.55 12.33
C GLN A 241 14.98 -5.02 12.46
N PHE A 242 15.60 -4.53 13.53
CA PHE A 242 15.70 -3.09 13.80
C PHE A 242 17.14 -2.66 14.04
N PHE A 243 17.53 -1.56 13.41
CA PHE A 243 18.89 -1.05 13.41
C PHE A 243 18.92 0.41 13.83
N LYS A 244 19.96 0.82 14.56
CA LYS A 244 20.32 2.22 14.77
C LYS A 244 21.74 2.45 14.30
N ASN A 245 21.95 3.41 13.41
CA ASN A 245 23.25 3.76 12.82
C ASN A 245 24.01 2.51 12.29
N GLY A 246 23.28 1.65 11.55
CA GLY A 246 23.80 0.42 10.96
C GLY A 246 24.07 -0.75 11.92
N LYS A 247 23.82 -0.58 13.23
CA LYS A 247 23.96 -1.65 14.22
C LYS A 247 22.60 -2.20 14.58
N GLU A 248 22.45 -3.52 14.50
CA GLU A 248 21.25 -4.18 14.96
C GLU A 248 21.04 -3.93 16.44
N THR A 249 19.83 -3.57 16.82
CA THR A 249 19.48 -3.16 18.17
C THR A 249 18.31 -4.00 18.67
N THR A 250 18.52 -4.69 19.77
CA THR A 250 17.43 -5.34 20.49
C THR A 250 16.69 -4.30 21.30
N SER A 251 15.51 -3.88 20.84
CA SER A 251 14.60 -3.06 21.64
C SER A 251 13.51 -3.97 22.22
N ASN A 252 12.96 -3.60 23.38
CA ASN A 252 11.75 -4.23 23.87
C ASN A 252 10.56 -3.63 23.11
N PRO A 253 9.99 -4.33 22.12
CA PRO A 253 8.88 -3.80 21.34
C PRO A 253 7.60 -3.75 22.17
N ILE A 254 6.78 -2.74 21.93
CA ILE A 254 5.41 -2.73 22.42
C ILE A 254 4.58 -3.55 21.42
N ARG A 255 3.90 -4.59 21.90
CA ARG A 255 2.99 -5.40 21.08
C ARG A 255 1.73 -4.62 20.77
N ILE A 256 1.24 -4.78 19.54
CA ILE A 256 -0.03 -4.23 19.07
C ILE A 256 -0.94 -5.40 18.78
N GLU A 257 -1.98 -5.54 19.58
CA GLU A 257 -3.00 -6.58 19.45
C GLU A 257 -4.37 -5.90 19.51
N LYS A 258 -4.85 -5.41 18.37
CA LYS A 258 -6.19 -4.84 18.19
C LYS A 258 -7.03 -5.81 17.38
N GLU A 259 -8.36 -5.67 17.41
CA GLU A 259 -9.29 -6.53 16.68
C GLU A 259 -8.91 -6.75 15.20
N LYS A 260 -8.44 -5.68 14.53
CA LYS A 260 -8.13 -5.70 13.10
C LYS A 260 -6.67 -5.36 12.77
N GLN A 261 -5.82 -5.20 13.77
CA GLN A 261 -4.42 -4.83 13.56
C GLN A 261 -3.53 -5.57 14.56
N THR A 262 -2.49 -6.20 14.04
CA THR A 262 -1.47 -6.89 14.86
C THR A 262 -0.08 -6.50 14.41
N GLY A 263 0.86 -6.34 15.35
CA GLY A 263 2.23 -5.90 15.02
C GLY A 263 3.05 -5.47 16.22
N PHE A 264 3.98 -4.58 15.97
CA PHE A 264 4.92 -4.09 16.98
C PHE A 264 5.14 -2.58 16.84
N SER A 265 5.43 -1.92 17.95
CA SER A 265 5.98 -0.57 17.94
C SER A 265 7.41 -0.62 18.47
N ILE A 266 8.38 -0.27 17.63
CA ILE A 266 9.81 -0.32 17.91
C ILE A 266 10.37 1.08 17.70
N GLY A 267 11.27 1.54 18.55
CA GLY A 267 11.87 2.85 18.36
C GLY A 267 13.15 3.05 19.14
N ALA A 268 13.85 4.12 18.75
CA ALA A 268 15.07 4.57 19.40
C ALA A 268 15.11 6.10 19.50
N ASP A 269 15.82 6.60 20.50
CA ASP A 269 16.11 8.00 20.61
C ASP A 269 17.21 8.39 19.61
N VAL A 270 16.98 9.50 18.90
CA VAL A 270 17.86 9.99 17.84
C VAL A 270 18.21 11.46 18.08
N LYS A 271 19.29 11.89 17.46
CA LYS A 271 19.69 13.29 17.27
C LYS A 271 19.93 13.56 15.79
N PRO A 272 20.08 14.82 15.35
CA PRO A 272 20.39 15.12 13.96
C PRO A 272 21.57 14.31 13.43
N GLY A 273 21.39 13.68 12.26
CA GLY A 273 22.32 12.77 11.60
C GLY A 273 22.17 11.29 11.98
N ASP A 274 21.47 10.95 13.07
CA ASP A 274 21.20 9.55 13.39
C ASP A 274 20.20 8.93 12.42
N ASN A 275 20.39 7.64 12.15
CA ASN A 275 19.52 6.82 11.31
C ASN A 275 18.90 5.67 12.10
N VAL A 276 17.63 5.40 11.90
CA VAL A 276 16.97 4.16 12.32
C VAL A 276 16.44 3.45 11.10
N MET A 277 16.54 2.12 11.08
CA MET A 277 16.11 1.29 9.96
C MET A 277 15.38 0.06 10.48
N LEU A 278 14.28 -0.28 9.81
CA LEU A 278 13.52 -1.50 10.00
C LEU A 278 13.59 -2.33 8.73
N ILE A 279 13.82 -3.63 8.86
CA ILE A 279 13.56 -4.60 7.79
C ILE A 279 12.37 -5.45 8.26
N LYS A 280 11.27 -5.36 7.54
CA LYS A 280 10.06 -6.13 7.78
C LYS A 280 10.02 -7.31 6.82
N TYR A 281 9.85 -8.50 7.35
CA TYR A 281 9.64 -9.74 6.62
C TYR A 281 8.21 -10.17 6.80
N THR A 282 7.47 -10.38 5.72
CA THR A 282 6.09 -10.87 5.80
C THR A 282 5.94 -12.08 4.91
N VAL A 283 5.50 -13.19 5.49
CA VAL A 283 5.12 -14.41 4.78
C VAL A 283 3.61 -14.38 4.56
N ILE A 284 3.19 -14.62 3.32
CA ILE A 284 1.80 -14.69 2.90
C ILE A 284 1.52 -16.10 2.40
N SER A 285 0.79 -16.90 3.18
CA SER A 285 0.41 -18.29 2.86
C SER A 285 -1.07 -18.40 2.62
N SER A 286 -1.50 -19.30 1.76
CA SER A 286 -2.92 -19.49 1.48
C SER A 286 -3.30 -20.95 1.39
N SER A 287 -4.57 -21.27 1.69
CA SER A 287 -5.13 -22.62 1.61
C SER A 287 -5.17 -23.22 0.20
N LEU A 288 -4.72 -22.47 -0.80
CA LEU A 288 -4.54 -22.98 -2.17
C LEU A 288 -3.23 -23.75 -2.35
N TYR A 289 -2.25 -23.48 -1.49
CA TYR A 289 -0.90 -24.02 -1.62
C TYR A 289 -0.42 -24.74 -0.37
N ASP A 290 -1.05 -24.48 0.77
CA ASP A 290 -0.65 -24.98 2.08
C ASP A 290 -1.83 -25.64 2.79
N GLU A 291 -1.55 -26.60 3.67
CA GLU A 291 -2.56 -27.29 4.46
C GLU A 291 -3.26 -26.32 5.42
N ARG A 292 -4.60 -26.27 5.39
CA ARG A 292 -5.42 -25.32 6.17
C ARG A 292 -5.13 -25.38 7.68
N GLN A 293 -4.90 -26.56 8.21
CA GLN A 293 -4.70 -26.80 9.63
C GLN A 293 -3.33 -26.29 10.11
N GLU A 294 -2.36 -26.19 9.22
CA GLU A 294 -0.97 -25.84 9.50
C GLU A 294 -0.62 -24.40 9.10
N LEU A 295 -1.57 -23.65 8.48
CA LEU A 295 -1.28 -22.34 7.90
C LEU A 295 -0.59 -21.37 8.86
N ILE A 296 -1.02 -21.30 10.13
CA ILE A 296 -0.41 -20.39 11.12
C ILE A 296 1.01 -20.88 11.45
N GLU A 297 1.16 -22.17 11.79
CA GLU A 297 2.44 -22.73 12.19
C GLU A 297 3.46 -22.65 11.06
N HIS A 298 3.05 -23.00 9.84
CA HIS A 298 3.85 -22.86 8.62
C HIS A 298 4.29 -21.42 8.40
N SER A 299 3.35 -20.47 8.39
CA SER A 299 3.65 -19.05 8.14
C SER A 299 4.56 -18.46 9.21
N VAL A 300 4.31 -18.74 10.49
CA VAL A 300 5.13 -18.24 11.60
C VAL A 300 6.52 -18.85 11.58
N THR A 301 6.65 -20.14 11.33
CA THR A 301 7.94 -20.82 11.24
C THR A 301 8.77 -20.26 10.10
N LYS A 302 8.16 -20.07 8.94
CA LYS A 302 8.82 -19.56 7.74
C LYS A 302 9.21 -18.09 7.88
N ALA A 303 8.40 -17.27 8.56
CA ALA A 303 8.73 -15.88 8.84
C ALA A 303 9.93 -15.71 9.79
N ARG A 304 10.29 -16.75 10.54
CA ARG A 304 11.44 -16.77 11.47
C ARG A 304 12.75 -17.27 10.84
N GLN A 305 12.68 -17.91 9.68
CA GLN A 305 13.83 -18.40 8.91
C GLN A 305 14.51 -17.26 8.13
#